data_8e35f551b7065899b0de23ff93a17326
#
_entry.id   8e35f551b7065899b0de23ff93a17326
#
_cell.length_a   1.000
_cell.length_b   1.000
_cell.length_c   1.000
_cell.angle_alpha   90.00
_cell.angle_beta   90.00
_cell.angle_gamma   90.00
#
_symmetry.space_group_name_H-M   'P 1'
#
loop_
_entity.id
_entity.type
_entity.pdbx_description
1 polymer ?
#
loop_
_entity_poly.entity_id
_entity_poly.type
_entity_poly.pdbx_seq_one_letter_code
_entity_poly.pdbx_strand_id
1 'polypeptide(L)'
;MSKGTILYAGAFELPDKNASANRVVSNGKIFRDLGYDVAFLGVTRDGEYFDGIRRSDCLGFTVFEEAYPKTTKQWLSRVFSIENLNKAVSELSDVRMIILYNVPFAMLKRVKKHYKRSGIRVVYDCTEWNDCAEGNVLKRKYKKLDEKQIETKLTSQTDGLIVISHRMEKAYADCENLLRLPPLVDTSDPIWHQERERDDGRFEFCFAGELGGNKESLESVVKAFGELEDDRCFLRVIGVEKDAFCERYPECADLCNTDKIVFMGRLSHKETVGYVRNCDCYIFVRRSNNRNEAGFPTKFAEAATCGVPVITTNVSDIVEYIGKGVRGMILPGVGADLIADAVRSAVSAFGGESDLSTVFDYRSYIASAENWIGKVLK
;
A
#
# COMPACT_ATOMS: atom_id res chain seq x y z
N MET A 1 -19.33 10.77 23.82
CA MET A 1 -18.52 11.98 23.57
C MET A 1 -17.22 11.54 22.91
N SER A 2 -16.72 12.28 21.92
CA SER A 2 -15.43 11.99 21.27
C SER A 2 -14.26 12.10 22.28
N LYS A 3 -13.23 11.28 22.08
CA LYS A 3 -11.97 11.34 22.83
C LYS A 3 -11.00 12.41 22.29
N GLY A 4 -11.45 13.24 21.35
CA GLY A 4 -10.68 14.25 20.63
C GLY A 4 -10.45 13.86 19.16
N THR A 5 -9.74 14.71 18.40
CA THR A 5 -9.55 14.57 16.96
C THR A 5 -8.15 14.11 16.62
N ILE A 6 -8.03 13.18 15.66
CA ILE A 6 -6.80 12.74 15.02
C ILE A 6 -6.79 13.24 13.57
N LEU A 7 -5.80 14.03 13.21
CA LEU A 7 -5.58 14.46 11.82
C LEU A 7 -4.52 13.58 11.16
N TYR A 8 -4.89 12.89 10.10
CA TYR A 8 -3.99 12.10 9.26
C TYR A 8 -3.61 12.89 8.02
N ALA A 9 -2.33 13.21 7.81
CA ALA A 9 -1.86 14.08 6.73
C ALA A 9 -0.78 13.42 5.88
N GLY A 10 -0.89 13.53 4.55
CA GLY A 10 0.10 12.96 3.63
C GLY A 10 -0.28 13.02 2.16
N ALA A 11 0.49 12.32 1.32
CA ALA A 11 0.26 12.29 -0.13
C ALA A 11 -0.63 11.10 -0.55
N PHE A 12 -1.85 11.06 -0.07
CA PHE A 12 -2.87 10.07 -0.45
C PHE A 12 -4.08 10.75 -1.10
N GLU A 13 -4.73 10.04 -2.02
CA GLU A 13 -5.92 10.51 -2.75
C GLU A 13 -7.13 9.66 -2.39
N LEU A 14 -8.03 10.24 -1.60
CA LEU A 14 -9.23 9.56 -1.14
C LEU A 14 -10.29 9.46 -2.26
N PRO A 15 -11.21 8.46 -2.18
CA PRO A 15 -11.31 7.44 -1.11
C PRO A 15 -10.33 6.27 -1.27
N ASP A 16 -9.99 5.85 -2.50
CA ASP A 16 -9.33 4.60 -2.84
C ASP A 16 -8.45 4.69 -4.10
N LYS A 17 -8.08 5.92 -4.51
CA LYS A 17 -7.34 6.14 -5.77
C LYS A 17 -5.91 5.61 -5.75
N ASN A 18 -5.38 5.25 -4.57
CA ASN A 18 -4.07 4.63 -4.42
C ASN A 18 -3.96 3.81 -3.13
N ALA A 19 -2.96 2.94 -3.06
CA ALA A 19 -2.70 2.09 -1.89
C ALA A 19 -2.51 2.88 -0.58
N SER A 20 -2.01 4.11 -0.68
CA SER A 20 -1.87 5.02 0.48
C SER A 20 -3.23 5.43 1.05
N ALA A 21 -4.22 5.69 0.18
CA ALA A 21 -5.57 6.03 0.60
C ALA A 21 -6.23 4.84 1.33
N ASN A 22 -6.15 3.64 0.76
CA ASN A 22 -6.70 2.43 1.40
C ASN A 22 -6.10 2.21 2.80
N ARG A 23 -4.78 2.42 2.96
CA ARG A 23 -4.11 2.30 4.24
C ARG A 23 -4.61 3.32 5.26
N VAL A 24 -4.60 4.62 4.91
CA VAL A 24 -4.97 5.66 5.88
C VAL A 24 -6.44 5.59 6.26
N VAL A 25 -7.33 5.19 5.35
CA VAL A 25 -8.75 4.96 5.63
C VAL A 25 -8.91 3.80 6.61
N SER A 26 -8.25 2.66 6.39
CA SER A 26 -8.33 1.50 7.27
C SER A 26 -7.77 1.81 8.66
N ASN A 27 -6.63 2.52 8.75
CA ASN A 27 -6.08 2.99 10.01
C ASN A 27 -7.02 4.01 10.68
N GLY A 28 -7.63 4.91 9.91
CA GLY A 28 -8.62 5.86 10.40
C GLY A 28 -9.86 5.19 10.99
N LYS A 29 -10.33 4.08 10.41
CA LYS A 29 -11.43 3.27 10.96
C LYS A 29 -11.06 2.69 12.33
N ILE A 30 -9.83 2.24 12.55
CA ILE A 30 -9.35 1.79 13.88
C ILE A 30 -9.52 2.93 14.91
N PHE A 31 -9.03 4.11 14.62
CA PHE A 31 -9.10 5.23 15.56
C PHE A 31 -10.53 5.72 15.79
N ARG A 32 -11.37 5.69 14.75
CA ARG A 32 -12.80 6.00 14.88
C ARG A 32 -13.51 5.00 15.80
N ASP A 33 -13.25 3.71 15.64
CA ASP A 33 -13.84 2.65 16.46
C ASP A 33 -13.33 2.70 17.91
N LEU A 34 -12.16 3.31 18.15
CA LEU A 34 -11.65 3.64 19.47
C LEU A 34 -12.29 4.89 20.09
N GLY A 35 -13.18 5.59 19.35
CA GLY A 35 -13.95 6.74 19.81
C GLY A 35 -13.32 8.11 19.57
N TYR A 36 -12.34 8.21 18.65
CA TYR A 36 -11.79 9.48 18.19
C TYR A 36 -12.52 9.98 16.94
N ASP A 37 -12.65 11.31 16.81
CA ASP A 37 -12.93 11.90 15.51
C ASP A 37 -11.68 11.80 14.65
N VAL A 38 -11.84 11.45 13.38
CA VAL A 38 -10.72 11.32 12.44
C VAL A 38 -10.94 12.24 11.25
N ALA A 39 -9.95 13.04 10.93
CA ALA A 39 -9.93 13.86 9.73
C ALA A 39 -8.68 13.54 8.88
N PHE A 40 -8.78 13.77 7.58
CA PHE A 40 -7.71 13.55 6.63
C PHE A 40 -7.28 14.86 5.97
N LEU A 41 -5.98 15.05 5.77
CA LEU A 41 -5.43 16.05 4.86
C LEU A 41 -4.66 15.32 3.76
N GLY A 42 -5.34 15.08 2.65
CA GLY A 42 -4.82 14.40 1.48
C GLY A 42 -4.45 15.35 0.34
N VAL A 43 -4.21 14.76 -0.83
CA VAL A 43 -3.95 15.51 -2.07
C VAL A 43 -5.00 15.14 -3.12
N THR A 44 -5.23 16.06 -4.07
CA THR A 44 -5.95 15.74 -5.30
C THR A 44 -5.10 16.08 -6.53
N ARG A 45 -5.12 15.21 -7.54
CA ARG A 45 -4.53 15.46 -8.86
C ARG A 45 -5.58 15.92 -9.87
N ASP A 46 -6.85 15.86 -9.47
CA ASP A 46 -7.97 16.22 -10.32
C ASP A 46 -8.07 17.74 -10.50
N GLY A 47 -8.34 18.16 -11.73
CA GLY A 47 -8.60 19.55 -12.08
C GLY A 47 -7.36 20.46 -12.10
N GLU A 48 -7.64 21.76 -12.00
CA GLU A 48 -6.61 22.80 -11.97
C GLU A 48 -5.98 22.90 -10.58
N TYR A 49 -4.70 23.37 -10.56
CA TYR A 49 -4.03 23.67 -9.31
C TYR A 49 -4.73 24.81 -8.57
N PHE A 50 -4.86 24.66 -7.25
CA PHE A 50 -5.37 25.70 -6.37
C PHE A 50 -4.48 25.84 -5.13
N ASP A 51 -4.45 27.01 -4.55
CA ASP A 51 -3.76 27.29 -3.30
C ASP A 51 -4.68 27.03 -2.10
N GLY A 52 -4.09 26.57 -0.98
CA GLY A 52 -4.80 26.27 0.24
C GLY A 52 -5.41 24.86 0.26
N ILE A 53 -6.52 24.73 0.97
CA ILE A 53 -7.22 23.45 1.18
C ILE A 53 -8.70 23.57 0.82
N ARG A 54 -9.29 22.47 0.36
CA ARG A 54 -10.75 22.30 0.19
C ARG A 54 -11.25 21.28 1.19
N ARG A 55 -12.38 21.57 1.82
CA ARG A 55 -13.05 20.67 2.76
C ARG A 55 -14.17 19.89 2.07
N SER A 56 -14.27 18.61 2.39
CA SER A 56 -15.34 17.71 1.96
C SER A 56 -15.57 16.64 3.03
N ASP A 57 -16.55 15.77 2.82
CA ASP A 57 -16.77 14.58 3.63
C ASP A 57 -16.69 13.33 2.76
N CYS A 58 -15.99 12.29 3.22
CA CYS A 58 -15.83 11.04 2.51
C CYS A 58 -15.80 9.87 3.48
N LEU A 59 -16.59 8.82 3.22
CA LEU A 59 -16.68 7.61 4.05
C LEU A 59 -17.01 7.90 5.54
N GLY A 60 -17.70 9.01 5.81
CA GLY A 60 -18.02 9.47 7.17
C GLY A 60 -16.84 10.12 7.90
N PHE A 61 -15.80 10.55 7.18
CA PHE A 61 -14.68 11.32 7.69
C PHE A 61 -14.67 12.73 7.12
N THR A 62 -14.25 13.70 7.92
CA THR A 62 -13.90 15.04 7.39
C THR A 62 -12.60 14.97 6.60
N VAL A 63 -12.62 15.48 5.39
CA VAL A 63 -11.49 15.45 4.47
C VAL A 63 -11.11 16.87 4.05
N PHE A 64 -9.82 17.15 4.14
CA PHE A 64 -9.19 18.30 3.53
C PHE A 64 -8.30 17.83 2.38
N GLU A 65 -8.33 18.53 1.26
CA GLU A 65 -7.49 18.22 0.10
C GLU A 65 -6.70 19.44 -0.32
N GLU A 66 -5.42 19.27 -0.58
CA GLU A 66 -4.58 20.24 -1.25
C GLU A 66 -4.28 19.79 -2.68
N ALA A 67 -4.08 20.74 -3.62
CA ALA A 67 -3.71 20.41 -4.99
C ALA A 67 -2.32 19.77 -5.04
N TYR A 68 -2.17 18.66 -5.77
CA TYR A 68 -0.87 18.01 -5.95
C TYR A 68 0.08 18.95 -6.75
N PRO A 69 1.33 19.16 -6.32
CA PRO A 69 2.27 20.06 -6.97
C PRO A 69 2.54 19.70 -8.42
N LYS A 70 2.40 20.65 -9.32
CA LYS A 70 2.71 20.51 -10.76
C LYS A 70 4.06 21.15 -11.15
N THR A 71 4.60 22.03 -10.30
CA THR A 71 5.87 22.75 -10.54
C THR A 71 6.87 22.53 -9.41
N THR A 72 8.16 22.77 -9.69
CA THR A 72 9.22 22.67 -8.66
C THR A 72 8.98 23.64 -7.49
N LYS A 73 8.48 24.86 -7.76
CA LYS A 73 8.16 25.84 -6.72
C LYS A 73 7.06 25.33 -5.78
N GLN A 74 5.98 24.79 -6.33
CA GLN A 74 4.88 24.20 -5.57
C GLN A 74 5.36 22.99 -4.76
N TRP A 75 6.23 22.15 -5.37
CA TRP A 75 6.80 21.01 -4.67
C TRP A 75 7.66 21.44 -3.48
N LEU A 76 8.52 22.44 -3.63
CA LEU A 76 9.31 23.01 -2.53
C LEU A 76 8.41 23.63 -1.45
N SER A 77 7.36 24.36 -1.85
CA SER A 77 6.37 24.89 -0.90
C SER A 77 5.77 23.78 -0.07
N ARG A 78 5.29 22.70 -0.70
CA ARG A 78 4.70 21.56 -0.01
C ARG A 78 5.66 20.84 0.95
N VAL A 79 6.94 20.73 0.60
CA VAL A 79 7.95 20.10 1.47
C VAL A 79 8.29 20.96 2.69
N PHE A 80 8.27 22.29 2.54
CA PHE A 80 8.76 23.21 3.55
C PHE A 80 7.68 24.05 4.24
N SER A 81 6.46 24.15 3.69
CA SER A 81 5.34 24.84 4.35
C SER A 81 4.49 23.88 5.16
N ILE A 82 3.98 24.33 6.30
CA ILE A 82 2.97 23.65 7.12
C ILE A 82 1.66 24.46 7.16
N GLU A 83 1.49 25.41 6.28
CA GLU A 83 0.35 26.34 6.27
C GLU A 83 -0.98 25.63 6.07
N ASN A 84 -1.07 24.73 5.08
CA ASN A 84 -2.27 23.94 4.83
C ASN A 84 -2.59 23.00 6.01
N LEU A 85 -1.56 22.41 6.62
CA LEU A 85 -1.73 21.60 7.84
C LEU A 85 -2.28 22.45 9.00
N ASN A 86 -1.71 23.63 9.23
CA ASN A 86 -2.18 24.54 10.28
C ASN A 86 -3.61 25.00 10.03
N LYS A 87 -3.98 25.26 8.76
CA LYS A 87 -5.35 25.61 8.39
C LYS A 87 -6.30 24.45 8.68
N ALA A 88 -5.96 23.22 8.29
CA ALA A 88 -6.78 22.05 8.62
C ALA A 88 -6.94 21.86 10.13
N VAL A 89 -5.85 22.00 10.91
CA VAL A 89 -5.91 21.93 12.39
C VAL A 89 -6.80 23.03 12.97
N SER A 90 -6.78 24.25 12.44
CA SER A 90 -7.61 25.36 12.93
C SER A 90 -9.12 25.20 12.65
N GLU A 91 -9.49 24.36 11.68
CA GLU A 91 -10.88 24.04 11.36
C GLU A 91 -11.43 22.84 12.16
N LEU A 92 -10.59 22.16 12.95
CA LEU A 92 -10.94 21.00 13.76
C LEU A 92 -11.00 21.36 15.25
N SER A 93 -11.83 20.67 15.99
CA SER A 93 -11.94 20.80 17.45
C SER A 93 -11.08 19.75 18.16
N ASP A 94 -10.51 20.09 19.31
CA ASP A 94 -9.76 19.19 20.21
C ASP A 94 -8.79 18.25 19.48
N VAL A 95 -7.90 18.79 18.64
CA VAL A 95 -6.89 17.99 17.94
C VAL A 95 -5.87 17.48 18.96
N ARG A 96 -5.81 16.15 19.13
CA ARG A 96 -4.92 15.47 20.08
C ARG A 96 -3.67 14.91 19.42
N MET A 97 -3.78 14.52 18.14
CA MET A 97 -2.71 13.86 17.41
C MET A 97 -2.72 14.26 15.93
N ILE A 98 -1.53 14.44 15.37
CA ILE A 98 -1.28 14.55 13.93
C ILE A 98 -0.44 13.34 13.52
N ILE A 99 -0.96 12.52 12.58
CA ILE A 99 -0.23 11.40 11.98
C ILE A 99 0.25 11.83 10.59
N LEU A 100 1.55 11.82 10.38
CA LEU A 100 2.20 12.20 9.13
C LEU A 100 2.55 10.94 8.32
N TYR A 101 1.91 10.76 7.17
CA TYR A 101 2.10 9.60 6.30
C TYR A 101 3.20 9.84 5.27
N ASN A 102 4.32 9.16 5.41
CA ASN A 102 5.46 9.20 4.47
C ASN A 102 5.86 10.63 4.03
N VAL A 103 5.76 11.61 4.92
CA VAL A 103 6.17 12.98 4.58
C VAL A 103 7.70 13.13 4.62
N PRO A 104 8.30 14.10 3.90
CA PRO A 104 9.72 14.39 4.01
C PRO A 104 10.15 14.71 5.44
N PHE A 105 11.33 14.28 5.84
CA PHE A 105 11.87 14.48 7.19
C PHE A 105 11.93 15.98 7.61
N ALA A 106 12.19 16.86 6.62
CA ALA A 106 12.17 18.31 6.85
C ALA A 106 10.78 18.80 7.28
N MET A 107 9.70 18.27 6.70
CA MET A 107 8.33 18.58 7.09
C MET A 107 8.03 18.05 8.50
N LEU A 108 8.36 16.78 8.78
CA LEU A 108 8.20 16.20 10.13
C LEU A 108 8.84 17.10 11.21
N LYS A 109 10.09 17.50 11.02
CA LYS A 109 10.80 18.37 11.97
C LYS A 109 10.08 19.71 12.21
N ARG A 110 9.54 20.30 11.15
CA ARG A 110 8.80 21.57 11.23
C ARG A 110 7.50 21.40 12.00
N VAL A 111 6.73 20.37 11.69
CA VAL A 111 5.47 20.04 12.38
C VAL A 111 5.76 19.77 13.85
N LYS A 112 6.74 18.92 14.16
CA LYS A 112 7.14 18.61 15.54
C LYS A 112 7.56 19.85 16.33
N LYS A 113 8.35 20.74 15.71
CA LYS A 113 8.78 22.00 16.33
C LYS A 113 7.60 22.94 16.58
N HIS A 114 6.67 23.06 15.61
CA HIS A 114 5.51 23.96 15.68
C HIS A 114 4.56 23.54 16.79
N TYR A 115 4.23 22.26 16.88
CA TYR A 115 3.27 21.71 17.85
C TYR A 115 3.90 21.29 19.19
N LYS A 116 5.19 21.55 19.41
CA LYS A 116 5.91 21.11 20.63
C LYS A 116 5.25 21.55 21.94
N ARG A 117 4.59 22.71 21.95
CA ARG A 117 3.98 23.32 23.18
C ARG A 117 2.44 23.28 23.15
N SER A 118 1.82 22.76 22.11
CA SER A 118 0.36 22.76 21.98
C SER A 118 -0.32 21.60 22.71
N GLY A 119 0.45 20.59 23.15
CA GLY A 119 -0.10 19.33 23.64
C GLY A 119 -0.49 18.34 22.53
N ILE A 120 -0.43 18.75 21.24
CA ILE A 120 -0.71 17.88 20.11
C ILE A 120 0.48 16.94 19.89
N ARG A 121 0.22 15.63 19.87
CA ARG A 121 1.24 14.61 19.59
C ARG A 121 1.48 14.49 18.09
N VAL A 122 2.73 14.35 17.70
CA VAL A 122 3.12 14.19 16.28
C VAL A 122 3.68 12.79 16.07
N VAL A 123 2.94 12.01 15.30
CA VAL A 123 3.24 10.60 14.94
C VAL A 123 3.64 10.54 13.48
N TYR A 124 4.46 9.55 13.13
CA TYR A 124 4.83 9.28 11.74
C TYR A 124 4.37 7.88 11.34
N ASP A 125 3.72 7.74 10.17
CA ASP A 125 3.39 6.45 9.56
C ASP A 125 4.38 6.18 8.42
N CYS A 126 5.29 5.24 8.67
CA CYS A 126 6.38 4.84 7.76
C CYS A 126 6.02 3.52 7.07
N THR A 127 5.87 3.54 5.76
CA THR A 127 5.43 2.36 5.00
C THR A 127 6.39 1.89 3.93
N GLU A 128 7.37 2.71 3.58
CA GLU A 128 8.39 2.32 2.61
C GLU A 128 9.67 3.11 2.83
N TRP A 129 10.80 2.49 2.48
CA TRP A 129 12.07 3.17 2.25
C TRP A 129 12.23 3.40 0.76
N ASN A 130 12.53 4.64 0.38
CA ASN A 130 12.56 5.04 -1.01
C ASN A 130 13.82 4.55 -1.73
N ASP A 131 13.65 4.05 -2.95
CA ASP A 131 14.77 3.87 -3.85
C ASP A 131 15.15 5.23 -4.46
N CYS A 132 16.36 5.70 -4.15
CA CYS A 132 16.83 7.03 -4.56
C CYS A 132 17.32 7.07 -6.01
N ALA A 133 17.05 6.06 -6.83
CA ALA A 133 17.58 5.93 -8.19
C ALA A 133 16.91 6.89 -9.21
N GLU A 134 15.70 7.38 -8.94
CA GLU A 134 14.91 8.16 -9.89
C GLU A 134 15.07 9.68 -9.75
N GLY A 135 15.15 10.37 -10.88
CA GLY A 135 15.20 11.84 -10.99
C GLY A 135 16.59 12.39 -11.35
N ASN A 136 16.69 13.72 -11.45
CA ASN A 136 17.95 14.40 -11.70
C ASN A 136 18.91 14.32 -10.49
N VAL A 137 20.19 14.66 -10.70
CA VAL A 137 21.24 14.51 -9.68
C VAL A 137 20.91 15.21 -8.35
N LEU A 138 20.33 16.41 -8.39
CA LEU A 138 19.96 17.17 -7.19
C LEU A 138 18.81 16.50 -6.44
N LYS A 139 17.80 16.05 -7.18
CA LYS A 139 16.62 15.34 -6.63
C LYS A 139 17.01 14.02 -5.98
N ARG A 140 17.93 13.27 -6.62
CA ARG A 140 18.49 12.03 -6.07
C ARG A 140 19.31 12.27 -4.80
N LYS A 141 20.15 13.31 -4.77
CA LYS A 141 20.90 13.68 -3.56
C LYS A 141 19.99 14.07 -2.41
N TYR A 142 18.93 14.86 -2.68
CA TYR A 142 17.93 15.23 -1.68
C TYR A 142 17.21 13.99 -1.14
N LYS A 143 16.64 13.14 -2.02
CA LYS A 143 15.97 11.91 -1.62
C LYS A 143 16.86 11.01 -0.77
N LYS A 144 18.14 10.82 -1.17
CA LYS A 144 19.10 10.02 -0.40
C LYS A 144 19.40 10.60 0.98
N LEU A 145 19.46 11.92 1.11
CA LEU A 145 19.66 12.58 2.40
C LEU A 145 18.43 12.44 3.28
N ASP A 146 17.24 12.64 2.71
CA ASP A 146 15.95 12.51 3.39
C ASP A 146 15.76 11.09 3.92
N GLU A 147 15.97 10.08 3.07
CA GLU A 147 15.90 8.66 3.44
C GLU A 147 16.85 8.31 4.58
N LYS A 148 18.11 8.73 4.47
CA LYS A 148 19.09 8.52 5.56
C LYS A 148 18.63 9.15 6.87
N GLN A 149 17.95 10.31 6.83
CA GLN A 149 17.44 10.95 8.04
C GLN A 149 16.22 10.19 8.59
N ILE A 150 15.33 9.69 7.73
CA ILE A 150 14.22 8.83 8.13
C ILE A 150 14.76 7.55 8.77
N GLU A 151 15.69 6.84 8.14
CA GLU A 151 16.27 5.61 8.68
C GLU A 151 16.97 5.80 10.04
N THR A 152 17.63 6.95 10.26
CA THR A 152 18.55 7.10 11.41
C THR A 152 18.05 8.06 12.50
N LYS A 153 17.08 8.92 12.24
CA LYS A 153 16.67 10.01 13.17
C LYS A 153 15.17 10.09 13.40
N LEU A 154 14.38 9.24 12.75
CA LEU A 154 12.91 9.30 12.80
C LEU A 154 12.40 9.21 14.24
N THR A 155 12.87 8.24 15.00
CA THR A 155 12.45 7.97 16.38
C THR A 155 12.64 9.17 17.30
N SER A 156 13.71 9.95 17.11
CA SER A 156 13.99 11.17 17.90
C SER A 156 13.14 12.39 17.52
N GLN A 157 12.39 12.35 16.42
CA GLN A 157 11.60 13.47 15.89
C GLN A 157 10.09 13.21 15.93
N THR A 158 9.64 12.16 16.59
CA THR A 158 8.23 11.77 16.67
C THR A 158 7.83 11.40 18.11
N ASP A 159 6.54 11.50 18.45
CA ASP A 159 6.01 11.04 19.75
C ASP A 159 5.57 9.58 19.68
N GLY A 160 5.43 9.04 18.47
CA GLY A 160 5.10 7.65 18.20
C GLY A 160 5.29 7.34 16.73
N LEU A 161 5.39 6.06 16.41
CA LEU A 161 5.68 5.56 15.07
C LEU A 161 4.72 4.43 14.74
N ILE A 162 4.14 4.50 13.54
CA ILE A 162 3.42 3.39 12.92
C ILE A 162 4.30 2.87 11.80
N VAL A 163 4.49 1.55 11.74
CA VAL A 163 5.31 0.89 10.70
C VAL A 163 4.53 -0.24 10.04
N ILE A 164 4.94 -0.63 8.82
CA ILE A 164 4.19 -1.59 8.02
C ILE A 164 4.73 -3.02 8.13
N SER A 165 5.99 -3.21 8.54
CA SER A 165 6.66 -4.51 8.51
C SER A 165 7.52 -4.75 9.75
N HIS A 166 7.85 -6.02 10.03
CA HIS A 166 8.79 -6.42 11.06
C HIS A 166 10.21 -5.88 10.82
N ARG A 167 10.61 -5.74 9.55
CA ARG A 167 11.90 -5.13 9.26
C ARG A 167 11.98 -3.70 9.77
N MET A 168 10.93 -2.90 9.54
CA MET A 168 10.85 -1.54 10.08
C MET A 168 10.70 -1.54 11.61
N GLU A 169 9.91 -2.44 12.16
CA GLU A 169 9.76 -2.61 13.61
C GLU A 169 11.11 -2.87 14.29
N LYS A 170 11.95 -3.75 13.73
CA LYS A 170 13.30 -3.98 14.21
C LYS A 170 14.24 -2.78 14.02
N ALA A 171 14.11 -2.08 12.88
CA ALA A 171 14.96 -0.92 12.60
C ALA A 171 14.68 0.26 13.52
N TYR A 172 13.45 0.39 14.02
CA TYR A 172 13.03 1.47 14.91
C TYR A 172 12.70 0.98 16.34
N ALA A 173 13.34 -0.10 16.78
CA ALA A 173 13.09 -0.70 18.09
C ALA A 173 13.44 0.19 19.28
N ASP A 174 14.18 1.28 19.06
CA ASP A 174 14.46 2.35 20.03
C ASP A 174 13.28 3.33 20.20
N CYS A 175 12.24 3.23 19.38
CA CYS A 175 11.03 4.02 19.54
C CYS A 175 10.15 3.43 20.66
N GLU A 176 9.96 4.19 21.75
CA GLU A 176 9.16 3.76 22.89
C GLU A 176 7.70 3.47 22.51
N ASN A 177 7.14 4.27 21.59
CA ASN A 177 5.75 4.18 21.14
C ASN A 177 5.68 3.70 19.69
N LEU A 178 6.01 2.43 19.46
CA LEU A 178 5.99 1.79 18.14
C LEU A 178 4.75 0.90 17.98
N LEU A 179 4.09 1.00 16.83
CA LEU A 179 2.95 0.17 16.44
C LEU A 179 3.19 -0.40 15.04
N ARG A 180 3.10 -1.71 14.86
CA ARG A 180 3.11 -2.33 13.54
C ARG A 180 1.68 -2.56 13.05
N LEU A 181 1.34 -1.97 11.91
CA LEU A 181 0.11 -2.21 11.16
C LEU A 181 0.46 -2.61 9.72
N PRO A 182 0.21 -3.84 9.30
CA PRO A 182 0.33 -4.24 7.88
C PRO A 182 -0.71 -3.49 7.03
N PRO A 183 -0.79 -3.70 5.73
CA PRO A 183 -1.91 -3.22 4.93
C PRO A 183 -3.21 -3.84 5.46
N LEU A 184 -4.18 -3.00 5.81
CA LEU A 184 -5.44 -3.44 6.39
C LEU A 184 -6.60 -3.15 5.44
N VAL A 185 -7.66 -3.93 5.56
CA VAL A 185 -8.91 -3.79 4.81
C VAL A 185 -10.10 -3.78 5.77
N ASP A 186 -11.25 -3.37 5.28
CA ASP A 186 -12.54 -3.58 5.93
C ASP A 186 -13.26 -4.75 5.26
N THR A 187 -13.20 -5.93 5.86
CA THR A 187 -13.81 -7.13 5.27
C THR A 187 -15.33 -7.07 5.19
N SER A 188 -15.98 -6.10 5.85
CA SER A 188 -17.41 -5.86 5.69
C SER A 188 -17.79 -5.04 4.44
N ASP A 189 -16.79 -4.49 3.73
CA ASP A 189 -17.04 -3.72 2.52
C ASP A 189 -17.58 -4.64 1.42
N PRO A 190 -18.73 -4.27 0.76
CA PRO A 190 -19.30 -5.05 -0.34
C PRO A 190 -18.34 -5.37 -1.49
N ILE A 191 -17.26 -4.60 -1.64
CA ILE A 191 -16.25 -4.85 -2.68
C ILE A 191 -15.65 -6.25 -2.59
N TRP A 192 -15.54 -6.83 -1.38
CA TRP A 192 -14.98 -8.17 -1.14
C TRP A 192 -15.98 -9.30 -1.34
N HIS A 193 -17.28 -8.98 -1.37
CA HIS A 193 -18.39 -9.95 -1.42
C HIS A 193 -18.97 -10.12 -2.83
N GLN A 194 -18.20 -9.77 -3.87
CA GLN A 194 -18.64 -9.98 -5.25
C GLN A 194 -18.82 -11.48 -5.52
N GLU A 195 -19.88 -11.84 -6.23
CA GLU A 195 -20.13 -13.22 -6.66
C GLU A 195 -18.96 -13.71 -7.52
N ARG A 196 -18.62 -14.98 -7.35
CA ARG A 196 -17.55 -15.62 -8.11
C ARG A 196 -18.15 -16.29 -9.34
N GLU A 197 -17.88 -15.73 -10.50
CA GLU A 197 -18.19 -16.34 -11.78
C GLU A 197 -16.99 -17.18 -12.23
N ARG A 198 -17.15 -18.50 -12.35
CA ARG A 198 -16.09 -19.41 -12.83
C ARG A 198 -16.35 -19.83 -14.27
N ASP A 199 -15.30 -19.82 -15.08
CA ASP A 199 -15.25 -20.54 -16.34
C ASP A 199 -14.80 -21.99 -16.06
N ASP A 200 -15.75 -22.93 -16.15
CA ASP A 200 -15.50 -24.34 -15.89
C ASP A 200 -14.61 -24.96 -16.98
N GLY A 201 -13.33 -25.02 -16.73
CA GLY A 201 -12.37 -25.66 -17.61
C GLY A 201 -11.00 -25.02 -17.71
N ARG A 202 -10.86 -23.78 -17.25
CA ARG A 202 -9.58 -23.06 -17.19
C ARG A 202 -9.15 -22.79 -15.76
N PHE A 203 -7.83 -22.75 -15.54
CA PHE A 203 -7.26 -22.32 -14.28
C PHE A 203 -6.68 -20.92 -14.47
N GLU A 204 -7.35 -19.91 -13.89
CA GLU A 204 -7.01 -18.53 -14.10
C GLU A 204 -6.06 -18.01 -13.02
N PHE A 205 -4.92 -17.51 -13.47
CA PHE A 205 -3.98 -16.75 -12.65
C PHE A 205 -4.19 -15.25 -12.88
N CYS A 206 -4.14 -14.46 -11.82
CA CYS A 206 -4.26 -13.00 -11.88
C CYS A 206 -2.99 -12.34 -11.36
N PHE A 207 -2.48 -11.38 -12.12
CA PHE A 207 -1.51 -10.39 -11.69
C PHE A 207 -2.17 -9.02 -11.75
N ALA A 208 -2.07 -8.22 -10.68
CA ALA A 208 -2.52 -6.83 -10.69
C ALA A 208 -1.38 -5.91 -10.26
N GLY A 209 -0.95 -4.99 -11.11
CA GLY A 209 0.19 -4.13 -10.84
C GLY A 209 0.43 -3.05 -11.90
N GLU A 210 1.43 -2.22 -11.66
CA GLU A 210 1.90 -1.21 -12.61
C GLU A 210 3.32 -1.56 -13.06
N LEU A 211 3.68 -1.17 -14.28
CA LEU A 211 5.06 -1.32 -14.82
C LEU A 211 6.09 -0.41 -14.14
N GLY A 212 5.74 0.23 -13.02
CA GLY A 212 6.58 1.20 -12.35
C GLY A 212 7.56 0.59 -11.34
N GLY A 213 8.78 1.18 -11.26
CA GLY A 213 9.65 1.09 -10.09
C GLY A 213 10.35 -0.23 -9.80
N ASN A 214 10.45 -1.17 -10.73
CA ASN A 214 11.18 -2.46 -10.56
C ASN A 214 10.81 -3.22 -9.25
N LYS A 215 9.56 -3.09 -8.79
CA LYS A 215 9.09 -3.79 -7.60
C LYS A 215 8.77 -5.26 -7.92
N GLU A 216 8.02 -5.50 -8.98
CA GLU A 216 7.60 -6.84 -9.42
C GLU A 216 8.35 -7.26 -10.69
N SER A 217 8.65 -8.55 -10.82
CA SER A 217 9.26 -9.16 -11.99
C SER A 217 8.18 -9.75 -12.90
N LEU A 218 7.32 -8.90 -13.47
CA LEU A 218 6.24 -9.34 -14.38
C LEU A 218 6.80 -10.01 -15.63
N GLU A 219 7.97 -9.59 -16.12
CA GLU A 219 8.64 -10.21 -17.26
C GLU A 219 8.92 -11.69 -17.04
N SER A 220 9.28 -12.08 -15.81
CA SER A 220 9.51 -13.49 -15.47
C SER A 220 8.20 -14.29 -15.43
N VAL A 221 7.11 -13.67 -14.98
CA VAL A 221 5.77 -14.30 -14.99
C VAL A 221 5.30 -14.50 -16.41
N VAL A 222 5.41 -13.49 -17.27
CA VAL A 222 5.02 -13.59 -18.69
C VAL A 222 5.85 -14.64 -19.41
N LYS A 223 7.17 -14.72 -19.18
CA LYS A 223 8.04 -15.78 -19.74
C LYS A 223 7.55 -17.17 -19.32
N ALA A 224 7.27 -17.37 -18.04
CA ALA A 224 6.79 -18.66 -17.53
C ALA A 224 5.49 -19.10 -18.20
N PHE A 225 4.52 -18.20 -18.38
CA PHE A 225 3.25 -18.52 -19.04
C PHE A 225 3.37 -18.68 -20.54
N GLY A 226 4.25 -17.91 -21.20
CA GLY A 226 4.49 -18.00 -22.65
C GLY A 226 5.15 -19.32 -23.06
N GLU A 227 5.94 -19.92 -22.16
CA GLU A 227 6.64 -21.19 -22.37
C GLU A 227 5.84 -22.40 -21.82
N LEU A 228 4.70 -22.18 -21.17
CA LEU A 228 3.90 -23.24 -20.56
C LEU A 228 3.08 -23.98 -21.64
N GLU A 229 3.24 -25.30 -21.71
CA GLU A 229 2.49 -26.16 -22.66
C GLU A 229 1.04 -26.45 -22.23
N ASP A 230 0.69 -26.23 -20.93
CA ASP A 230 -0.65 -26.50 -20.41
C ASP A 230 -1.66 -25.42 -20.83
N ASP A 231 -2.55 -25.77 -21.77
CA ASP A 231 -3.58 -24.87 -22.29
C ASP A 231 -4.71 -24.53 -21.29
N ARG A 232 -4.73 -25.19 -20.14
CA ARG A 232 -5.69 -24.86 -19.07
C ARG A 232 -5.26 -23.64 -18.29
N CYS A 233 -3.98 -23.32 -18.29
CA CYS A 233 -3.43 -22.20 -17.54
C CYS A 233 -3.58 -20.88 -18.31
N PHE A 234 -4.17 -19.90 -17.65
CA PHE A 234 -4.45 -18.60 -18.23
C PHE A 234 -3.96 -17.47 -17.29
N LEU A 235 -3.28 -16.46 -17.82
CA LEU A 235 -2.79 -15.33 -17.06
C LEU A 235 -3.55 -14.05 -17.43
N ARG A 236 -4.20 -13.43 -16.47
CA ARG A 236 -4.77 -12.10 -16.59
C ARG A 236 -3.84 -11.06 -15.94
N VAL A 237 -3.41 -10.08 -16.72
CA VAL A 237 -2.53 -8.99 -16.30
C VAL A 237 -3.34 -7.70 -16.22
N ILE A 238 -3.53 -7.18 -15.00
CA ILE A 238 -4.29 -5.96 -14.72
C ILE A 238 -3.35 -4.82 -14.35
N GLY A 239 -3.65 -3.61 -14.83
CA GLY A 239 -2.88 -2.39 -14.56
C GLY A 239 -1.73 -2.13 -15.52
N VAL A 240 -1.59 -2.97 -16.55
CA VAL A 240 -0.53 -2.91 -17.55
C VAL A 240 -1.13 -3.03 -18.95
N GLU A 241 -0.78 -2.08 -19.83
CA GLU A 241 -1.09 -2.14 -21.26
C GLU A 241 -0.08 -3.05 -21.96
N LYS A 242 -0.56 -3.88 -22.90
CA LYS A 242 0.28 -4.83 -23.66
C LYS A 242 1.43 -4.12 -24.37
N ASP A 243 1.13 -3.03 -25.08
CA ASP A 243 2.12 -2.29 -25.86
C ASP A 243 3.21 -1.70 -24.96
N ALA A 244 2.83 -1.11 -23.82
CA ALA A 244 3.77 -0.58 -22.83
C ALA A 244 4.65 -1.68 -22.20
N PHE A 245 4.10 -2.88 -22.01
CA PHE A 245 4.88 -4.04 -21.55
C PHE A 245 5.88 -4.49 -22.60
N CYS A 246 5.46 -4.66 -23.86
CA CYS A 246 6.32 -5.08 -24.97
C CYS A 246 7.41 -4.03 -25.30
N GLU A 247 7.10 -2.76 -25.20
CA GLU A 247 8.10 -1.69 -25.33
C GLU A 247 9.19 -1.79 -24.25
N ARG A 248 8.82 -2.09 -23.01
CA ARG A 248 9.75 -2.22 -21.88
C ARG A 248 10.54 -3.53 -21.91
N TYR A 249 9.93 -4.63 -22.37
CA TYR A 249 10.49 -5.97 -22.42
C TYR A 249 10.35 -6.57 -23.83
N PRO A 250 11.12 -6.06 -24.83
CA PRO A 250 11.00 -6.50 -26.22
C PRO A 250 11.23 -8.00 -26.40
N GLU A 251 12.03 -8.61 -25.52
CA GLU A 251 12.28 -10.06 -25.53
C GLU A 251 11.07 -10.91 -25.17
N CYS A 252 10.01 -10.31 -24.64
CA CYS A 252 8.75 -10.98 -24.30
C CYS A 252 7.64 -10.74 -25.33
N ALA A 253 7.87 -9.91 -26.36
CA ALA A 253 6.83 -9.47 -27.27
C ALA A 253 6.13 -10.65 -28.00
N ASP A 254 6.89 -11.64 -28.45
CA ASP A 254 6.33 -12.83 -29.13
C ASP A 254 5.50 -13.69 -28.17
N LEU A 255 5.91 -13.79 -26.90
CA LEU A 255 5.19 -14.53 -25.86
C LEU A 255 3.84 -13.90 -25.49
N CYS A 256 3.68 -12.60 -25.73
CA CYS A 256 2.42 -11.90 -25.52
C CYS A 256 1.38 -12.11 -26.64
N ASN A 257 1.74 -12.76 -27.75
CA ASN A 257 0.86 -13.05 -28.89
C ASN A 257 0.18 -14.42 -28.73
N THR A 258 -0.42 -14.66 -27.58
CA THR A 258 -1.13 -15.89 -27.24
C THR A 258 -2.45 -15.57 -26.53
N ASP A 259 -3.43 -16.46 -26.65
CA ASP A 259 -4.69 -16.37 -25.92
C ASP A 259 -4.55 -16.72 -24.43
N LYS A 260 -3.38 -17.21 -24.00
CA LYS A 260 -3.10 -17.57 -22.61
C LYS A 260 -2.77 -16.36 -21.73
N ILE A 261 -2.35 -15.22 -22.31
CA ILE A 261 -1.95 -14.03 -21.57
C ILE A 261 -2.78 -12.84 -22.05
N VAL A 262 -3.63 -12.33 -21.18
CA VAL A 262 -4.51 -11.18 -21.48
C VAL A 262 -4.15 -9.98 -20.63
N PHE A 263 -3.79 -8.89 -21.30
CA PHE A 263 -3.54 -7.59 -20.66
C PHE A 263 -4.83 -6.77 -20.65
N MET A 264 -5.26 -6.34 -19.46
CA MET A 264 -6.52 -5.63 -19.24
C MET A 264 -6.35 -4.11 -19.17
N GLY A 265 -5.10 -3.62 -19.19
CA GLY A 265 -4.85 -2.22 -18.93
C GLY A 265 -5.29 -1.79 -17.52
N ARG A 266 -5.48 -0.48 -17.34
CA ARG A 266 -5.86 0.09 -16.04
C ARG A 266 -7.35 -0.06 -15.78
N LEU A 267 -7.70 -0.69 -14.68
CA LEU A 267 -9.07 -0.87 -14.18
C LEU A 267 -9.28 -0.07 -12.88
N SER A 268 -10.53 0.15 -12.52
CA SER A 268 -10.89 0.66 -11.19
C SER A 268 -10.53 -0.35 -10.10
N HIS A 269 -10.42 0.11 -8.84
CA HIS A 269 -10.14 -0.78 -7.71
C HIS A 269 -11.22 -1.86 -7.57
N LYS A 270 -12.49 -1.48 -7.72
CA LYS A 270 -13.63 -2.41 -7.66
C LYS A 270 -13.54 -3.52 -8.72
N GLU A 271 -13.25 -3.15 -9.97
CA GLU A 271 -13.09 -4.13 -11.06
C GLU A 271 -11.88 -5.03 -10.81
N THR A 272 -10.75 -4.45 -10.36
CA THR A 272 -9.55 -5.21 -10.02
C THR A 272 -9.83 -6.26 -8.93
N VAL A 273 -10.51 -5.88 -7.85
CA VAL A 273 -10.92 -6.81 -6.79
C VAL A 273 -11.85 -7.90 -7.33
N GLY A 274 -12.78 -7.55 -8.24
CA GLY A 274 -13.65 -8.51 -8.91
C GLY A 274 -12.85 -9.57 -9.68
N TYR A 275 -11.88 -9.18 -10.47
CA TYR A 275 -11.00 -10.13 -11.19
C TYR A 275 -10.13 -10.95 -10.23
N VAL A 276 -9.58 -10.34 -9.19
CA VAL A 276 -8.81 -11.08 -8.17
C VAL A 276 -9.70 -12.09 -7.46
N ARG A 277 -10.93 -11.73 -7.09
CA ARG A 277 -11.89 -12.64 -6.44
C ARG A 277 -12.26 -13.82 -7.33
N ASN A 278 -12.28 -13.62 -8.64
CA ASN A 278 -12.68 -14.64 -9.62
C ASN A 278 -11.54 -15.57 -10.05
N CYS A 279 -10.27 -15.17 -9.89
CA CYS A 279 -9.15 -16.04 -10.28
C CYS A 279 -8.95 -17.21 -9.32
N ASP A 280 -8.28 -18.26 -9.79
CA ASP A 280 -7.95 -19.45 -9.01
C ASP A 280 -6.67 -19.25 -8.19
N CYS A 281 -5.75 -18.41 -8.68
CA CYS A 281 -4.50 -18.09 -8.00
C CYS A 281 -4.02 -16.68 -8.36
N TYR A 282 -3.63 -15.93 -7.35
CA TYR A 282 -2.97 -14.65 -7.54
C TYR A 282 -1.45 -14.85 -7.60
N ILE A 283 -0.79 -14.24 -8.59
CA ILE A 283 0.65 -14.41 -8.77
C ILE A 283 1.37 -13.07 -8.84
N PHE A 284 2.39 -12.89 -8.03
CA PHE A 284 3.37 -11.81 -8.17
C PHE A 284 4.70 -12.22 -7.55
N VAL A 285 5.80 -11.86 -8.19
CA VAL A 285 7.14 -12.18 -7.71
C VAL A 285 7.98 -10.92 -7.62
N ARG A 286 8.77 -10.82 -6.56
CA ARG A 286 9.62 -9.67 -6.25
C ARG A 286 11.03 -10.14 -5.93
N ARG A 287 12.03 -9.39 -6.39
CA ARG A 287 13.41 -9.58 -5.93
C ARG A 287 13.55 -9.03 -4.52
N SER A 288 14.28 -9.74 -3.66
CA SER A 288 14.66 -9.21 -2.35
C SER A 288 15.61 -8.03 -2.52
N ASN A 289 15.25 -6.92 -1.93
CA ASN A 289 16.06 -5.70 -1.81
C ASN A 289 15.54 -4.89 -0.62
N ASN A 290 16.30 -3.87 -0.21
CA ASN A 290 15.98 -3.11 1.01
C ASN A 290 14.56 -2.50 0.99
N ARG A 291 14.10 -2.01 -0.16
CA ARG A 291 12.77 -1.43 -0.35
C ARG A 291 11.65 -2.47 -0.23
N ASN A 292 11.80 -3.61 -0.92
CA ASN A 292 10.80 -4.67 -0.93
C ASN A 292 10.67 -5.36 0.43
N GLU A 293 11.78 -5.46 1.17
CA GLU A 293 11.81 -6.02 2.52
C GLU A 293 11.25 -5.07 3.59
N ALA A 294 11.45 -3.76 3.42
CA ALA A 294 10.95 -2.75 4.36
C ALA A 294 9.44 -2.48 4.19
N GLY A 295 8.97 -2.44 2.93
CA GLY A 295 7.55 -2.29 2.64
C GLY A 295 6.76 -3.57 2.87
N PHE A 296 5.46 -3.53 2.55
CA PHE A 296 4.57 -4.71 2.52
C PHE A 296 3.71 -4.64 1.25
N PRO A 297 3.58 -5.74 0.48
CA PRO A 297 2.76 -5.76 -0.72
C PRO A 297 1.26 -5.66 -0.40
N THR A 298 0.63 -4.53 -0.65
CA THR A 298 -0.83 -4.34 -0.44
C THR A 298 -1.66 -5.36 -1.22
N LYS A 299 -1.22 -5.74 -2.42
CA LYS A 299 -1.86 -6.74 -3.27
C LYS A 299 -1.91 -8.13 -2.65
N PHE A 300 -0.92 -8.49 -1.82
CA PHE A 300 -0.97 -9.72 -1.05
C PHE A 300 -2.12 -9.70 -0.03
N ALA A 301 -2.29 -8.57 0.67
CA ALA A 301 -3.39 -8.42 1.63
C ALA A 301 -4.76 -8.46 0.93
N GLU A 302 -4.89 -7.85 -0.26
CA GLU A 302 -6.12 -7.87 -1.06
C GLU A 302 -6.44 -9.28 -1.56
N ALA A 303 -5.49 -9.99 -2.16
CA ALA A 303 -5.68 -11.37 -2.62
C ALA A 303 -6.00 -12.33 -1.46
N ALA A 304 -5.30 -12.19 -0.34
CA ALA A 304 -5.56 -12.95 0.89
C ALA A 304 -6.98 -12.67 1.41
N THR A 305 -7.43 -11.42 1.43
CA THR A 305 -8.80 -11.05 1.83
C THR A 305 -9.83 -11.71 0.93
N CYS A 306 -9.60 -11.74 -0.37
CA CYS A 306 -10.44 -12.48 -1.33
C CYS A 306 -10.43 -14.00 -1.12
N GLY A 307 -9.58 -14.53 -0.22
CA GLY A 307 -9.40 -15.97 -0.01
C GLY A 307 -8.66 -16.68 -1.15
N VAL A 308 -8.08 -15.92 -2.08
CA VAL A 308 -7.39 -16.46 -3.25
C VAL A 308 -5.98 -16.90 -2.87
N PRO A 309 -5.55 -18.11 -3.23
CA PRO A 309 -4.18 -18.57 -3.01
C PRO A 309 -3.18 -17.68 -3.75
N VAL A 310 -1.98 -17.52 -3.16
CA VAL A 310 -0.95 -16.62 -3.70
C VAL A 310 0.33 -17.36 -4.02
N ILE A 311 0.86 -17.20 -5.23
CA ILE A 311 2.23 -17.57 -5.58
C ILE A 311 3.09 -16.31 -5.54
N THR A 312 4.13 -16.32 -4.71
CA THR A 312 5.01 -15.17 -4.54
C THR A 312 6.41 -15.59 -4.06
N THR A 313 7.33 -14.64 -4.02
CA THR A 313 8.65 -14.82 -3.40
C THR A 313 8.62 -14.41 -1.93
N ASN A 314 9.61 -14.86 -1.15
CA ASN A 314 9.78 -14.46 0.25
C ASN A 314 10.30 -13.01 0.31
N VAL A 315 9.38 -12.07 0.50
CA VAL A 315 9.68 -10.64 0.71
C VAL A 315 8.84 -10.09 1.84
N SER A 316 9.41 -9.19 2.63
CA SER A 316 8.74 -8.62 3.80
C SER A 316 8.22 -9.71 4.77
N ASP A 317 7.03 -9.52 5.33
CA ASP A 317 6.43 -10.41 6.33
C ASP A 317 5.49 -11.47 5.74
N ILE A 318 5.46 -11.65 4.40
CA ILE A 318 4.49 -12.52 3.71
C ILE A 318 4.49 -13.94 4.27
N VAL A 319 5.66 -14.48 4.57
CA VAL A 319 5.82 -15.84 5.09
C VAL A 319 5.07 -16.09 6.40
N GLU A 320 4.83 -15.03 7.18
CA GLU A 320 4.08 -15.14 8.45
C GLU A 320 2.60 -15.45 8.25
N TYR A 321 2.07 -15.07 7.09
CA TYR A 321 0.65 -15.19 6.76
C TYR A 321 0.34 -16.44 5.95
N ILE A 322 1.27 -16.89 5.08
CA ILE A 322 1.11 -18.14 4.33
C ILE A 322 1.16 -19.33 5.31
N GLY A 323 0.09 -20.13 5.30
CA GLY A 323 -0.13 -21.21 6.27
C GLY A 323 -0.82 -20.78 7.58
N LYS A 324 -1.01 -19.45 7.80
CA LYS A 324 -1.75 -18.90 8.96
C LYS A 324 -3.02 -18.15 8.51
N GLY A 325 -3.84 -18.78 7.70
CA GLY A 325 -5.09 -18.20 7.17
C GLY A 325 -4.97 -17.69 5.74
N VAL A 326 -3.77 -17.73 5.14
CA VAL A 326 -3.57 -17.46 3.71
C VAL A 326 -2.99 -18.70 3.05
N ARG A 327 -3.62 -19.17 1.96
CA ARG A 327 -3.09 -20.26 1.15
C ARG A 327 -2.08 -19.71 0.15
N GLY A 328 -1.01 -20.46 -0.14
CA GLY A 328 -0.07 -20.00 -1.16
C GLY A 328 1.23 -20.80 -1.20
N MET A 329 2.09 -20.40 -2.13
CA MET A 329 3.42 -20.96 -2.34
C MET A 329 4.47 -19.84 -2.32
N ILE A 330 5.57 -20.08 -1.60
CA ILE A 330 6.73 -19.19 -1.56
C ILE A 330 7.81 -19.74 -2.48
N LEU A 331 8.18 -18.95 -3.49
CA LEU A 331 9.25 -19.27 -4.42
C LEU A 331 10.62 -18.83 -3.88
N PRO A 332 11.68 -19.60 -4.12
CA PRO A 332 13.04 -19.23 -3.72
C PRO A 332 13.64 -18.09 -4.56
N GLY A 333 13.00 -17.72 -5.67
CA GLY A 333 13.49 -16.69 -6.58
C GLY A 333 12.48 -16.30 -7.65
N VAL A 334 12.90 -15.42 -8.56
CA VAL A 334 12.06 -14.85 -9.63
C VAL A 334 12.30 -15.51 -11.01
N GLY A 335 12.98 -16.67 -11.08
CA GLY A 335 13.23 -17.37 -12.33
C GLY A 335 11.94 -17.88 -12.99
N ALA A 336 11.87 -17.77 -14.33
CA ALA A 336 10.70 -18.23 -15.09
C ALA A 336 10.45 -19.74 -14.90
N ASP A 337 11.49 -20.56 -14.84
CA ASP A 337 11.39 -22.00 -14.59
C ASP A 337 10.72 -22.31 -13.23
N LEU A 338 11.16 -21.61 -12.18
CA LEU A 338 10.58 -21.76 -10.83
C LEU A 338 9.10 -21.36 -10.80
N ILE A 339 8.76 -20.32 -11.55
CA ILE A 339 7.36 -19.84 -11.68
C ILE A 339 6.54 -20.89 -12.44
N ALA A 340 7.05 -21.42 -13.55
CA ALA A 340 6.35 -22.42 -14.36
C ALA A 340 6.08 -23.72 -13.54
N ASP A 341 7.05 -24.17 -12.74
CA ASP A 341 6.87 -25.31 -11.82
C ASP A 341 5.79 -25.05 -10.77
N ALA A 342 5.78 -23.85 -10.20
CA ALA A 342 4.75 -23.47 -9.23
C ALA A 342 3.37 -23.34 -9.88
N VAL A 343 3.26 -22.82 -11.09
CA VAL A 343 2.01 -22.74 -11.87
C VAL A 343 1.45 -24.15 -12.10
N ARG A 344 2.28 -25.10 -12.58
CA ARG A 344 1.88 -26.50 -12.74
C ARG A 344 1.39 -27.14 -11.43
N SER A 345 2.11 -26.88 -10.34
CA SER A 345 1.74 -27.39 -9.01
C SER A 345 0.44 -26.78 -8.48
N ALA A 346 0.20 -25.50 -8.76
CA ALA A 346 -0.98 -24.77 -8.29
C ALA A 346 -2.28 -25.32 -8.86
N VAL A 347 -2.29 -25.74 -10.14
CA VAL A 347 -3.46 -26.35 -10.80
C VAL A 347 -3.97 -27.59 -10.02
N SER A 348 -3.07 -28.35 -9.41
CA SER A 348 -3.42 -29.52 -8.60
C SER A 348 -3.70 -29.19 -7.13
N ALA A 349 -3.06 -28.14 -6.60
CA ALA A 349 -3.07 -27.81 -5.19
C ALA A 349 -4.19 -26.82 -4.79
N PHE A 350 -4.63 -25.96 -5.70
CA PHE A 350 -5.50 -24.82 -5.40
C PHE A 350 -6.88 -24.92 -6.07
N GLY A 351 -7.46 -26.10 -6.15
CA GLY A 351 -8.86 -26.24 -6.57
C GLY A 351 -9.86 -25.92 -5.45
N GLY A 352 -11.06 -25.42 -5.81
CA GLY A 352 -12.19 -25.23 -4.91
C GLY A 352 -12.49 -23.80 -4.49
N GLU A 353 -13.62 -23.62 -3.83
CA GLU A 353 -14.02 -22.34 -3.23
C GLU A 353 -13.16 -22.02 -2.02
N SER A 354 -12.97 -20.72 -1.78
CA SER A 354 -12.30 -20.22 -0.61
C SER A 354 -13.09 -19.08 0.02
N ASP A 355 -13.24 -19.16 1.34
CA ASP A 355 -13.85 -18.12 2.13
C ASP A 355 -12.96 -16.89 2.20
N LEU A 356 -13.57 -15.73 2.44
CA LEU A 356 -12.85 -14.49 2.71
C LEU A 356 -11.96 -14.66 3.95
N SER A 357 -10.74 -14.15 3.87
CA SER A 357 -9.84 -14.14 5.02
C SER A 357 -9.97 -12.85 5.81
N THR A 358 -10.04 -12.96 7.13
CA THR A 358 -10.08 -11.82 8.06
C THR A 358 -8.70 -11.43 8.63
N VAL A 359 -7.64 -12.07 8.15
CA VAL A 359 -6.26 -11.86 8.66
C VAL A 359 -5.82 -10.40 8.55
N PHE A 360 -6.26 -9.70 7.51
CA PHE A 360 -5.98 -8.27 7.28
C PHE A 360 -7.16 -7.36 7.65
N ASP A 361 -8.20 -7.88 8.32
CA ASP A 361 -9.28 -7.03 8.80
C ASP A 361 -8.77 -6.05 9.87
N TYR A 362 -9.07 -4.75 9.68
CA TYR A 362 -8.58 -3.71 10.59
C TYR A 362 -9.06 -3.90 12.04
N ARG A 363 -10.21 -4.58 12.25
CA ARG A 363 -10.76 -4.84 13.58
C ARG A 363 -9.85 -5.74 14.42
N SER A 364 -9.08 -6.62 13.77
CA SER A 364 -8.10 -7.48 14.45
C SER A 364 -6.96 -6.68 15.11
N TYR A 365 -6.77 -5.42 14.73
CA TYR A 365 -5.68 -4.56 15.21
C TYR A 365 -6.14 -3.47 16.20
N ILE A 366 -7.44 -3.37 16.50
CA ILE A 366 -7.99 -2.35 17.40
C ILE A 366 -7.34 -2.41 18.79
N ALA A 367 -7.23 -3.59 19.40
CA ALA A 367 -6.66 -3.74 20.75
C ALA A 367 -5.19 -3.29 20.81
N SER A 368 -4.38 -3.61 19.78
CA SER A 368 -2.98 -3.18 19.69
C SER A 368 -2.88 -1.65 19.54
N ALA A 369 -3.73 -1.06 18.73
CA ALA A 369 -3.80 0.37 18.52
C ALA A 369 -4.30 1.12 19.78
N GLU A 370 -5.26 0.55 20.52
CA GLU A 370 -5.75 1.11 21.79
C GLU A 370 -4.63 1.22 22.83
N ASN A 371 -3.87 0.13 23.01
CA ASN A 371 -2.72 0.14 23.92
C ASN A 371 -1.66 1.18 23.50
N TRP A 372 -1.37 1.23 22.19
CA TRP A 372 -0.38 2.17 21.66
C TRP A 372 -0.81 3.62 21.81
N ILE A 373 -2.04 3.99 21.43
CA ILE A 373 -2.53 5.37 21.51
C ILE A 373 -2.61 5.85 22.97
N GLY A 374 -2.96 4.96 23.91
CA GLY A 374 -2.94 5.23 25.32
C GLY A 374 -1.55 5.55 25.89
N LYS A 375 -0.47 5.09 25.26
CA LYS A 375 0.91 5.47 25.59
C LYS A 375 1.30 6.80 24.94
N VAL A 376 0.99 6.99 23.67
CA VAL A 376 1.34 8.21 22.91
C VAL A 376 0.68 9.46 23.49
N LEU A 377 -0.57 9.35 23.98
CA LEU A 377 -1.34 10.51 24.49
C LEU A 377 -1.10 10.83 25.97
N LYS A 378 -0.36 9.99 26.71
CA LYS A 378 0.14 10.32 28.06
C LYS A 378 1.24 11.37 27.97
#